data_c386a9c83f8ee579e8ca5c7430373d3c
#
_entry.id   c386a9c83f8ee579e8ca5c7430373d3c
#
_cell.length_a   1.000
_cell.length_b   1.000
_cell.length_c   1.000
_cell.angle_alpha   90.00
_cell.angle_beta   90.00
_cell.angle_gamma   90.00
#
_symmetry.space_group_name_H-M   'P 1'
#
loop_
_entity.id
_entity.type
_entity.pdbx_description
1 polymer ?
#
loop_
_entity_poly.entity_id
_entity_poly.type
_entity_poly.pdbx_seq_one_letter_code
_entity_poly.pdbx_strand_id
1 'polypeptide(L)'
;MAERRLLLNPLVHNFNYYVRHLSSPGYLLCEVPDAVKQELQNSIDNLEKTPETDARGSLRGHLEEEWHLPITPNMSTFCEHLSGVYLEKFGLQPSMGLAETMRDMTLVEFNLERLWINYQKKYDFNPLHIHSGVFSFVIWVQIPYELEEERKRYKSNGDETAAFMFQYLNSIGGIDTEYLYLDKSFEWKMAFFPARLN
;
A
#
# COMPACT_ATOMS: atom_id res chain seq x y z
N MET A 1 -19.10 15.10 24.20
CA MET A 1 -18.52 14.57 22.97
C MET A 1 -18.97 13.12 22.85
N ALA A 2 -19.81 12.81 21.88
CA ALA A 2 -20.32 11.45 21.70
C ALA A 2 -19.21 10.62 21.05
N GLU A 3 -18.76 9.57 21.73
CA GLU A 3 -17.92 8.54 21.12
C GLU A 3 -18.68 7.93 19.95
N ARG A 4 -18.25 8.23 18.73
CA ARG A 4 -18.69 7.51 17.55
C ARG A 4 -18.04 6.13 17.58
N ARG A 5 -18.78 5.12 18.03
CA ARG A 5 -18.46 3.73 17.70
C ARG A 5 -18.61 3.59 16.19
N LEU A 6 -17.48 3.53 15.47
CA LEU A 6 -17.45 2.96 14.14
C LEU A 6 -18.13 1.59 14.22
N LEU A 7 -19.24 1.42 13.52
CA LEU A 7 -19.87 0.10 13.33
C LEU A 7 -18.89 -0.71 12.47
N LEU A 8 -17.93 -1.34 13.15
CA LEU A 8 -16.92 -2.16 12.51
C LEU A 8 -17.64 -3.34 11.82
N ASN A 9 -17.45 -3.44 10.50
CA ASN A 9 -17.90 -4.57 9.72
C ASN A 9 -17.29 -5.85 10.32
N PRO A 10 -18.06 -6.95 10.53
CA PRO A 10 -17.56 -8.21 11.09
C PRO A 10 -16.32 -8.76 10.37
N LEU A 11 -16.13 -8.46 9.09
CA LEU A 11 -14.97 -8.86 8.29
C LEU A 11 -13.65 -8.22 8.78
N VAL A 12 -13.72 -7.15 9.56
CA VAL A 12 -12.55 -6.34 9.96
C VAL A 12 -12.24 -6.44 11.45
N HIS A 13 -13.01 -7.23 12.22
CA HIS A 13 -12.87 -7.28 13.68
C HIS A 13 -11.60 -7.96 14.20
N ASN A 14 -10.87 -8.73 13.39
CA ASN A 14 -9.73 -9.52 13.86
C ASN A 14 -8.54 -9.48 12.90
N PHE A 15 -8.04 -8.29 12.57
CA PHE A 15 -6.76 -8.17 11.87
C PHE A 15 -5.71 -7.51 12.76
N ASN A 16 -4.47 -7.95 12.64
CA ASN A 16 -3.34 -7.33 13.31
C ASN A 16 -2.75 -6.25 12.40
N TYR A 17 -2.46 -5.08 12.96
CA TYR A 17 -1.76 -4.02 12.25
C TYR A 17 -0.69 -3.39 13.15
N TYR A 18 0.36 -2.90 12.50
CA TYR A 18 1.39 -2.12 13.16
C TYR A 18 1.38 -0.70 12.61
N VAL A 19 1.33 0.28 13.53
CA VAL A 19 1.49 1.69 13.17
C VAL A 19 2.97 1.99 13.11
N ARG A 20 3.42 2.51 11.96
CA ARG A 20 4.77 3.00 11.77
C ARG A 20 4.74 4.50 11.55
N HIS A 21 5.40 5.22 12.46
CA HIS A 21 5.54 6.65 12.36
C HIS A 21 6.82 6.96 11.60
N LEU A 22 6.67 7.58 10.44
CA LEU A 22 7.71 8.40 9.84
C LEU A 22 7.68 9.75 10.55
N SER A 23 8.69 10.60 10.40
CA SER A 23 8.68 11.93 11.04
C SER A 23 7.42 12.74 10.70
N SER A 24 6.77 12.46 9.62
CA SER A 24 5.40 12.77 9.15
C SER A 24 5.36 12.43 7.66
N PRO A 25 4.38 11.72 7.12
CA PRO A 25 3.05 11.40 7.64
C PRO A 25 2.87 10.01 8.27
N GLY A 26 3.79 9.04 8.11
CA GLY A 26 3.62 7.67 8.55
C GLY A 26 2.83 6.75 7.59
N TYR A 27 2.74 5.47 7.93
CA TYR A 27 1.99 4.45 7.20
C TYR A 27 1.46 3.37 8.15
N LEU A 28 0.47 2.61 7.69
CA LEU A 28 -0.01 1.42 8.39
C LEU A 28 0.63 0.19 7.75
N LEU A 29 1.11 -0.74 8.56
CA LEU A 29 1.52 -2.08 8.12
C LEU A 29 0.60 -3.10 8.80
N CYS A 30 -0.17 -3.86 8.02
CA CYS A 30 -1.15 -4.81 8.55
C CYS A 30 -1.14 -6.13 7.78
N GLU A 31 -1.70 -7.16 8.37
CA GLU A 31 -2.01 -8.40 7.69
C GLU A 31 -3.31 -8.25 6.90
N VAL A 32 -3.34 -8.80 5.70
CA VAL A 32 -4.55 -8.80 4.87
C VAL A 32 -5.53 -9.84 5.45
N PRO A 33 -6.80 -9.50 5.69
CA PRO A 33 -7.81 -10.44 6.21
C PRO A 33 -8.04 -11.63 5.24
N ASP A 34 -8.32 -12.81 5.76
CA ASP A 34 -8.46 -14.03 4.95
C ASP A 34 -9.54 -13.93 3.86
N ALA A 35 -10.66 -13.25 4.15
CA ALA A 35 -11.69 -13.02 3.14
C ALA A 35 -11.19 -12.16 1.96
N VAL A 36 -10.35 -11.16 2.24
CA VAL A 36 -9.72 -10.32 1.21
C VAL A 36 -8.66 -11.12 0.44
N LYS A 37 -7.83 -11.91 1.15
CA LYS A 37 -6.85 -12.80 0.51
C LYS A 37 -7.53 -13.73 -0.48
N GLN A 38 -8.63 -14.35 -0.08
CA GLN A 38 -9.37 -15.29 -0.93
C GLN A 38 -9.93 -14.60 -2.18
N GLU A 39 -10.52 -13.41 -2.04
CA GLU A 39 -11.02 -12.65 -3.19
C GLU A 39 -9.90 -12.25 -4.14
N LEU A 40 -8.78 -11.74 -3.60
CA LEU A 40 -7.62 -11.35 -4.40
C LEU A 40 -7.01 -12.55 -5.11
N GLN A 41 -6.84 -13.68 -4.41
CA GLN A 41 -6.30 -14.90 -5.02
C GLN A 41 -7.20 -15.39 -6.15
N ASN A 42 -8.52 -15.40 -5.94
CA ASN A 42 -9.49 -15.75 -7.00
C ASN A 42 -9.39 -14.80 -8.21
N SER A 43 -9.22 -13.50 -7.97
CA SER A 43 -9.05 -12.51 -9.05
C SER A 43 -7.74 -12.73 -9.82
N ILE A 44 -6.67 -13.10 -9.14
CA ILE A 44 -5.37 -13.40 -9.74
C ILE A 44 -5.44 -14.70 -10.55
N ASP A 45 -6.04 -15.75 -10.00
CA ASP A 45 -6.14 -17.07 -10.65
C ASP A 45 -7.02 -17.03 -11.92
N ASN A 46 -8.01 -16.14 -11.94
CA ASN A 46 -8.92 -15.94 -13.09
C ASN A 46 -8.56 -14.72 -13.95
N LEU A 47 -7.36 -14.15 -13.77
CA LEU A 47 -6.94 -12.98 -14.52
C LEU A 47 -6.79 -13.30 -16.01
N GLU A 48 -7.62 -12.66 -16.82
CA GLU A 48 -7.46 -12.65 -18.28
C GLU A 48 -6.49 -11.54 -18.69
N LYS A 49 -5.35 -11.92 -19.23
CA LYS A 49 -4.30 -10.99 -19.70
C LYS A 49 -4.63 -10.53 -21.13
N THR A 50 -5.35 -9.43 -21.24
CA THR A 50 -5.80 -8.83 -22.49
C THR A 50 -5.30 -7.38 -22.61
N PRO A 51 -5.36 -6.75 -23.81
CA PRO A 51 -5.03 -5.34 -23.93
C PRO A 51 -5.86 -4.42 -23.02
N GLU A 52 -7.10 -4.79 -22.70
CA GLU A 52 -8.00 -4.02 -21.84
C GLU A 52 -7.62 -4.11 -20.36
N THR A 53 -6.99 -5.20 -19.95
CA THR A 53 -6.50 -5.38 -18.57
C THR A 53 -5.04 -4.94 -18.39
N ASP A 54 -4.34 -4.57 -19.46
CA ASP A 54 -2.94 -4.09 -19.39
C ASP A 54 -2.86 -2.75 -18.63
N ALA A 55 -2.17 -2.76 -17.50
CA ALA A 55 -2.02 -1.59 -16.63
C ALA A 55 -0.77 -0.75 -16.92
N ARG A 56 0.21 -1.28 -17.69
CA ARG A 56 1.53 -0.66 -17.90
C ARG A 56 1.46 0.76 -18.45
N GLY A 57 0.48 1.07 -19.28
CA GLY A 57 0.32 2.40 -19.88
C GLY A 57 -0.02 3.51 -18.89
N SER A 58 -0.47 3.18 -17.69
CA SER A 58 -0.90 4.13 -16.65
C SER A 58 -0.01 4.11 -15.40
N LEU A 59 0.95 3.19 -15.31
CA LEU A 59 1.80 2.98 -14.14
C LEU A 59 3.24 3.47 -14.38
N ARG A 60 4.00 3.59 -13.30
CA ARG A 60 5.38 4.11 -13.28
C ARG A 60 6.42 3.01 -13.01
N GLY A 61 6.12 1.79 -13.38
CA GLY A 61 7.03 0.67 -13.21
C GLY A 61 8.02 0.54 -14.39
N HIS A 62 9.19 -0.06 -14.12
CA HIS A 62 10.02 -0.67 -15.14
C HIS A 62 9.78 -2.19 -15.07
N LEU A 63 8.53 -2.56 -15.36
CA LEU A 63 7.98 -3.89 -15.21
C LEU A 63 7.45 -4.39 -16.57
N GLU A 64 7.67 -5.67 -16.84
CA GLU A 64 7.16 -6.29 -18.07
C GLU A 64 5.69 -6.66 -17.97
N GLU A 65 5.18 -6.94 -16.77
CA GLU A 65 3.82 -7.41 -16.55
C GLU A 65 3.13 -6.68 -15.41
N GLU A 66 2.11 -5.89 -15.75
CA GLU A 66 1.23 -5.21 -14.82
C GLU A 66 -0.21 -5.28 -15.36
N TRP A 67 -1.15 -5.76 -14.54
CA TRP A 67 -2.52 -6.03 -14.98
C TRP A 67 -3.55 -5.46 -14.01
N HIS A 68 -4.59 -4.83 -14.53
CA HIS A 68 -5.73 -4.40 -13.73
C HIS A 68 -6.48 -5.61 -13.17
N LEU A 69 -6.88 -5.51 -11.91
CA LEU A 69 -7.75 -6.46 -11.24
C LEU A 69 -9.12 -5.84 -10.96
N PRO A 70 -10.19 -6.64 -10.91
CA PRO A 70 -11.49 -6.16 -10.47
C PRO A 70 -11.44 -5.74 -9.00
N ILE A 71 -12.12 -4.65 -8.67
CA ILE A 71 -12.33 -4.25 -7.27
C ILE A 71 -13.38 -5.16 -6.66
N THR A 72 -13.00 -5.84 -5.58
CA THR A 72 -13.87 -6.76 -4.87
C THR A 72 -14.51 -6.09 -3.64
N PRO A 73 -15.70 -6.53 -3.21
CA PRO A 73 -16.40 -5.91 -2.09
C PRO A 73 -15.61 -5.91 -0.78
N ASN A 74 -14.97 -7.04 -0.43
CA ASN A 74 -14.20 -7.11 0.82
C ASN A 74 -12.93 -6.24 0.76
N MET A 75 -12.27 -6.17 -0.41
CA MET A 75 -11.11 -5.28 -0.60
C MET A 75 -11.51 -3.82 -0.47
N SER A 76 -12.63 -3.40 -1.09
CA SER A 76 -13.13 -2.03 -0.96
C SER A 76 -13.45 -1.67 0.49
N THR A 77 -14.21 -2.52 1.19
CA THR A 77 -14.54 -2.33 2.61
C THR A 77 -13.28 -2.27 3.49
N PHE A 78 -12.28 -3.09 3.19
CA PHE A 78 -11.03 -3.10 3.96
C PHE A 78 -10.25 -1.79 3.77
N CYS A 79 -10.13 -1.29 2.55
CA CYS A 79 -9.48 -0.01 2.27
C CYS A 79 -10.21 1.17 2.92
N GLU A 80 -11.54 1.19 2.88
CA GLU A 80 -12.35 2.19 3.57
C GLU A 80 -12.07 2.19 5.08
N HIS A 81 -12.07 1.01 5.70
CA HIS A 81 -11.73 0.87 7.11
C HIS A 81 -10.32 1.38 7.44
N LEU A 82 -9.32 0.99 6.64
CA LEU A 82 -7.93 1.46 6.83
C LEU A 82 -7.80 2.96 6.68
N SER A 83 -8.59 3.59 5.80
CA SER A 83 -8.65 5.05 5.68
C SER A 83 -9.10 5.69 6.99
N GLY A 84 -10.14 5.15 7.62
CA GLY A 84 -10.59 5.59 8.94
C GLY A 84 -9.54 5.40 10.04
N VAL A 85 -8.89 4.22 10.08
CA VAL A 85 -7.80 3.93 11.04
C VAL A 85 -6.63 4.89 10.84
N TYR A 86 -6.24 5.15 9.58
CA TYR A 86 -5.15 6.07 9.28
C TYR A 86 -5.46 7.47 9.80
N LEU A 87 -6.65 7.98 9.52
CA LEU A 87 -7.07 9.31 9.97
C LEU A 87 -7.18 9.41 11.49
N GLU A 88 -7.60 8.35 12.16
CA GLU A 88 -7.60 8.30 13.63
C GLU A 88 -6.18 8.40 14.21
N LYS A 89 -5.20 7.72 13.59
CA LYS A 89 -3.82 7.64 14.10
C LYS A 89 -2.95 8.84 13.73
N PHE A 90 -3.11 9.36 12.53
CA PHE A 90 -2.23 10.39 11.97
C PHE A 90 -2.92 11.72 11.72
N GLY A 91 -4.26 11.75 11.76
CA GLY A 91 -5.03 12.92 11.39
C GLY A 91 -5.00 13.22 9.90
N LEU A 92 -5.68 14.29 9.52
CA LEU A 92 -5.67 14.80 8.15
C LEU A 92 -4.36 15.55 7.89
N GLN A 93 -3.60 15.09 6.92
CA GLN A 93 -2.35 15.72 6.54
C GLN A 93 -2.57 16.69 5.35
N PRO A 94 -2.00 17.91 5.36
CA PRO A 94 -2.09 18.83 4.23
C PRO A 94 -1.58 18.23 2.91
N SER A 95 -0.58 17.36 2.99
CA SER A 95 0.00 16.65 1.83
C SER A 95 -0.94 15.66 1.16
N MET A 96 -2.07 15.29 1.79
CA MET A 96 -3.04 14.34 1.22
C MET A 96 -3.88 14.95 0.10
N GLY A 97 -3.75 16.26 -0.16
CA GLY A 97 -4.48 16.93 -1.24
C GLY A 97 -5.97 17.13 -0.95
N LEU A 98 -6.41 16.86 0.28
CA LEU A 98 -7.76 17.18 0.73
C LEU A 98 -7.81 18.67 1.04
N ALA A 99 -8.78 19.38 0.45
CA ALA A 99 -8.91 20.82 0.67
C ALA A 99 -9.20 21.14 2.14
N GLU A 100 -8.69 22.29 2.63
CA GLU A 100 -8.97 22.79 3.99
C GLU A 100 -10.48 22.91 4.31
N THR A 101 -11.32 22.91 3.30
CA THR A 101 -12.78 22.94 3.41
C THR A 101 -13.37 21.63 3.95
N MET A 102 -12.62 20.52 3.97
CA MET A 102 -13.07 19.24 4.53
C MET A 102 -12.81 19.16 6.04
N ARG A 103 -13.19 20.18 6.78
CA ARG A 103 -13.07 20.20 8.25
C ARG A 103 -14.02 19.22 8.95
N ASP A 104 -15.09 18.83 8.27
CA ASP A 104 -16.03 17.81 8.79
C ASP A 104 -15.77 16.47 8.13
N MET A 105 -14.85 15.71 8.72
CA MET A 105 -14.47 14.36 8.29
C MET A 105 -15.62 13.35 8.39
N THR A 106 -16.75 13.73 8.98
CA THR A 106 -17.90 12.83 9.14
C THR A 106 -18.64 12.55 7.84
N LEU A 107 -18.34 13.33 6.79
CA LEU A 107 -18.98 13.27 5.47
C LEU A 107 -18.03 12.77 4.37
N VAL A 108 -16.81 12.37 4.72
CA VAL A 108 -15.84 11.89 3.72
C VAL A 108 -15.97 10.39 3.55
N GLU A 109 -16.33 9.96 2.36
CA GLU A 109 -16.31 8.56 1.95
C GLU A 109 -15.04 8.30 1.12
N PHE A 110 -14.33 7.22 1.43
CA PHE A 110 -13.16 6.78 0.67
C PHE A 110 -13.54 5.57 -0.16
N ASN A 111 -13.39 5.70 -1.47
CA ASN A 111 -13.67 4.63 -2.40
C ASN A 111 -12.37 4.10 -3.00
N LEU A 112 -12.23 2.78 -3.11
CA LEU A 112 -11.17 2.17 -3.88
C LEU A 112 -11.43 2.37 -5.37
N GLU A 113 -10.54 3.11 -6.06
CA GLU A 113 -10.75 3.44 -7.47
C GLU A 113 -10.03 2.49 -8.42
N ARG A 114 -8.89 1.95 -8.03
CA ARG A 114 -8.06 1.11 -8.89
C ARG A 114 -7.39 0.01 -8.11
N LEU A 115 -7.29 -1.14 -8.74
CA LEU A 115 -6.55 -2.29 -8.26
C LEU A 115 -5.78 -2.91 -9.44
N TRP A 116 -4.52 -3.23 -9.22
CA TRP A 116 -3.69 -3.91 -10.23
C TRP A 116 -2.69 -4.84 -9.55
N ILE A 117 -2.15 -5.79 -10.32
CA ILE A 117 -1.08 -6.68 -9.89
C ILE A 117 0.16 -6.48 -10.74
N ASN A 118 1.32 -6.52 -10.07
CA ASN A 118 2.64 -6.47 -10.68
C ASN A 118 3.30 -7.84 -10.58
N TYR A 119 3.78 -8.37 -11.70
CA TYR A 119 4.63 -9.56 -11.72
C TYR A 119 6.08 -9.11 -11.91
N GLN A 120 6.75 -8.86 -10.80
CA GLN A 120 8.10 -8.34 -10.79
C GLN A 120 9.11 -9.46 -11.03
N LYS A 121 9.89 -9.35 -12.11
CA LYS A 121 10.96 -10.26 -12.47
C LYS A 121 12.31 -9.76 -11.96
N LYS A 122 13.34 -10.57 -12.14
CA LYS A 122 14.71 -10.14 -11.84
C LYS A 122 15.09 -8.93 -12.69
N TYR A 123 15.62 -7.90 -12.04
CA TYR A 123 15.98 -6.58 -12.57
C TYR A 123 14.81 -5.61 -12.81
N ASP A 124 13.58 -6.04 -12.63
CA ASP A 124 12.45 -5.13 -12.62
C ASP A 124 12.46 -4.28 -11.34
N PHE A 125 12.03 -3.06 -11.46
CA PHE A 125 11.91 -2.17 -10.31
C PHE A 125 10.85 -1.09 -10.55
N ASN A 126 10.29 -0.60 -9.47
CA ASN A 126 9.50 0.63 -9.47
C ASN A 126 10.38 1.79 -9.00
N PRO A 127 10.59 2.82 -9.81
CA PRO A 127 11.29 4.02 -9.36
C PRO A 127 10.47 4.73 -8.27
N LEU A 128 11.11 5.60 -7.51
CA LEU A 128 10.40 6.49 -6.59
C LEU A 128 9.36 7.31 -7.36
N HIS A 129 8.12 7.26 -6.90
CA HIS A 129 6.99 7.95 -7.53
C HIS A 129 5.87 8.18 -6.53
N ILE A 130 5.01 9.11 -6.83
CA ILE A 130 3.77 9.37 -6.08
C ILE A 130 2.57 8.83 -6.86
N HIS A 131 1.50 8.55 -6.15
CA HIS A 131 0.21 8.14 -6.72
C HIS A 131 -0.79 9.29 -6.77
N SER A 132 -1.81 9.14 -7.61
CA SER A 132 -3.03 9.93 -7.54
C SER A 132 -3.93 9.45 -6.41
N GLY A 133 -4.92 10.28 -6.03
CA GLY A 133 -5.82 9.95 -4.92
C GLY A 133 -5.31 10.41 -3.56
N VAL A 134 -5.95 9.94 -2.51
CA VAL A 134 -5.67 10.30 -1.11
C VAL A 134 -4.74 9.28 -0.47
N PHE A 135 -5.05 8.00 -0.67
CA PHE A 135 -4.28 6.88 -0.15
C PHE A 135 -3.83 5.96 -1.28
N SER A 136 -2.77 5.23 -1.01
CA SER A 136 -2.29 4.13 -1.82
C SER A 136 -1.90 2.97 -0.90
N PHE A 137 -1.71 1.80 -1.49
CA PHE A 137 -1.25 0.62 -0.76
C PHE A 137 -0.46 -0.31 -1.66
N VAL A 138 0.30 -1.19 -1.03
CA VAL A 138 0.91 -2.36 -1.65
C VAL A 138 0.61 -3.59 -0.82
N ILE A 139 0.30 -4.71 -1.48
CA ILE A 139 0.18 -6.03 -0.87
C ILE A 139 1.24 -6.93 -1.51
N TRP A 140 2.08 -7.55 -0.70
CA TRP A 140 3.05 -8.53 -1.18
C TRP A 140 2.40 -9.91 -1.17
N VAL A 141 1.89 -10.35 -2.33
CA VAL A 141 1.18 -11.63 -2.45
C VAL A 141 2.16 -12.79 -2.37
N GLN A 142 3.31 -12.66 -3.04
CA GLN A 142 4.33 -13.70 -3.09
C GLN A 142 5.73 -13.08 -3.14
N ILE A 143 6.64 -13.61 -2.33
CA ILE A 143 8.05 -13.23 -2.30
C ILE A 143 8.89 -14.48 -2.58
N PRO A 144 9.31 -14.70 -3.85
CA PRO A 144 9.90 -15.98 -4.29
C PRO A 144 11.41 -16.08 -4.04
N TYR A 145 11.98 -15.26 -3.18
CA TYR A 145 13.40 -15.23 -2.88
C TYR A 145 13.68 -15.25 -1.37
N GLU A 146 14.92 -15.53 -1.02
CA GLU A 146 15.43 -15.39 0.33
C GLU A 146 16.25 -14.10 0.44
N LEU A 147 15.87 -13.20 1.34
CA LEU A 147 16.49 -11.87 1.52
C LEU A 147 18.01 -11.95 1.66
N GLU A 148 18.50 -12.88 2.49
CA GLU A 148 19.94 -13.05 2.72
C GLU A 148 20.71 -13.48 1.46
N GLU A 149 20.09 -14.27 0.58
CA GLU A 149 20.69 -14.67 -0.69
C GLU A 149 20.74 -13.50 -1.68
N GLU A 150 19.70 -12.67 -1.72
CA GLU A 150 19.71 -11.47 -2.57
C GLU A 150 20.78 -10.48 -2.08
N ARG A 151 20.90 -10.24 -0.79
CA ARG A 151 21.92 -9.34 -0.21
C ARG A 151 23.34 -9.80 -0.50
N LYS A 152 23.65 -11.09 -0.43
CA LYS A 152 24.98 -11.62 -0.73
C LYS A 152 25.41 -11.38 -2.18
N ARG A 153 24.49 -11.17 -3.11
CA ARG A 153 24.79 -10.93 -4.52
C ARG A 153 25.31 -9.51 -4.79
N TYR A 154 25.00 -8.58 -3.90
CA TYR A 154 25.39 -7.19 -4.05
C TYR A 154 26.72 -6.92 -3.31
N LYS A 155 27.66 -6.29 -4.02
CA LYS A 155 28.95 -5.90 -3.48
C LYS A 155 28.97 -4.44 -3.00
N SER A 156 27.87 -3.71 -3.17
CA SER A 156 27.73 -2.34 -2.71
C SER A 156 27.25 -2.32 -1.26
N ASN A 157 27.59 -1.25 -0.53
CA ASN A 157 27.07 -0.99 0.82
C ASN A 157 25.65 -0.37 0.79
N GLY A 158 24.92 -0.52 -0.31
CA GLY A 158 23.58 0.00 -0.44
C GLY A 158 22.56 -0.90 0.26
N ASP A 159 21.62 -0.28 0.96
CA ASP A 159 20.56 -0.95 1.72
C ASP A 159 19.28 -1.21 0.88
N GLU A 160 19.31 -0.92 -0.44
CA GLU A 160 18.11 -0.93 -1.29
C GLU A 160 17.72 -2.34 -1.77
N THR A 161 18.59 -3.33 -1.57
CA THR A 161 18.35 -4.69 -2.08
C THR A 161 17.12 -5.33 -1.44
N ALA A 162 16.18 -5.74 -2.29
CA ALA A 162 14.92 -6.37 -1.87
C ALA A 162 14.15 -5.50 -0.85
N ALA A 163 14.23 -4.18 -0.98
CA ALA A 163 13.56 -3.24 -0.11
C ALA A 163 12.40 -2.54 -0.84
N PHE A 164 11.31 -2.36 -0.13
CA PHE A 164 10.33 -1.34 -0.43
C PHE A 164 10.70 -0.10 0.38
N MET A 165 10.72 1.07 -0.24
CA MET A 165 11.24 2.28 0.39
C MET A 165 10.19 3.37 0.42
N PHE A 166 10.16 4.12 1.54
CA PHE A 166 9.55 5.42 1.61
C PHE A 166 10.61 6.49 1.72
N GLN A 167 10.58 7.49 0.86
CA GLN A 167 11.45 8.64 0.91
C GLN A 167 10.65 9.90 1.22
N TYR A 168 11.06 10.65 2.23
CA TYR A 168 10.29 11.79 2.73
C TYR A 168 11.21 12.89 3.30
N LEU A 169 10.66 14.11 3.39
CA LEU A 169 11.32 15.22 4.07
C LEU A 169 11.07 15.12 5.58
N ASN A 170 12.13 15.14 6.36
CA ASN A 170 12.04 15.22 7.80
C ASN A 170 11.76 16.66 8.30
N SER A 171 11.55 16.82 9.60
CA SER A 171 11.18 18.09 10.22
C SER A 171 12.26 19.18 10.13
N ILE A 172 13.48 18.83 9.78
CA ILE A 172 14.61 19.78 9.62
C ILE A 172 14.97 20.00 8.14
N GLY A 173 14.16 19.47 7.20
CA GLY A 173 14.38 19.66 5.76
C GLY A 173 15.36 18.68 5.12
N GLY A 174 15.82 17.68 5.84
CA GLY A 174 16.60 16.56 5.29
C GLY A 174 15.72 15.52 4.61
N ILE A 175 16.31 14.74 3.71
CA ILE A 175 15.63 13.59 3.11
C ILE A 175 15.99 12.36 3.94
N ASP A 176 14.95 11.70 4.48
CA ASP A 176 15.07 10.42 5.16
C ASP A 176 14.49 9.31 4.30
N THR A 177 14.98 8.09 4.51
CA THR A 177 14.50 6.89 3.84
C THR A 177 14.17 5.82 4.87
N GLU A 178 12.97 5.31 4.83
CA GLU A 178 12.55 4.13 5.59
C GLU A 178 12.56 2.92 4.66
N TYR A 179 13.23 1.85 5.07
CA TYR A 179 13.36 0.61 4.31
C TYR A 179 12.51 -0.50 4.93
N LEU A 180 11.65 -1.11 4.15
CA LEU A 180 10.99 -2.38 4.46
C LEU A 180 11.72 -3.48 3.71
N TYR A 181 12.53 -4.24 4.40
CA TYR A 181 13.25 -5.38 3.82
C TYR A 181 12.31 -6.55 3.66
N LEU A 182 12.02 -6.87 2.40
CA LEU A 182 11.00 -7.84 2.07
C LEU A 182 11.55 -9.26 2.13
N ASP A 183 11.00 -10.05 3.02
CA ASP A 183 11.19 -11.49 3.11
C ASP A 183 9.82 -12.20 3.13
N LYS A 184 9.80 -13.52 3.23
CA LYS A 184 8.55 -14.29 3.25
C LYS A 184 7.58 -13.92 4.37
N SER A 185 8.05 -13.28 5.44
CA SER A 185 7.16 -12.81 6.50
C SER A 185 6.29 -11.64 6.08
N PHE A 186 6.59 -11.00 4.94
CA PHE A 186 5.78 -9.96 4.34
C PHE A 186 4.69 -10.51 3.41
N GLU A 187 4.70 -11.77 3.06
CA GLU A 187 3.62 -12.33 2.24
C GLU A 187 2.26 -12.12 2.91
N TRP A 188 1.33 -11.57 2.13
CA TRP A 188 0.00 -11.16 2.58
C TRP A 188 -0.02 -10.06 3.66
N LYS A 189 1.05 -9.28 3.77
CA LYS A 189 1.01 -7.99 4.46
C LYS A 189 0.72 -6.87 3.49
N MET A 190 0.12 -5.82 4.02
CA MET A 190 -0.22 -4.59 3.30
C MET A 190 0.44 -3.41 3.99
N ALA A 191 1.13 -2.57 3.22
CA ALA A 191 1.44 -1.21 3.62
C ALA A 191 0.39 -0.28 3.02
N PHE A 192 -0.25 0.55 3.87
CA PHE A 192 -1.27 1.53 3.49
C PHE A 192 -0.78 2.92 3.89
N PHE A 193 -0.74 3.86 2.96
CA PHE A 193 -0.04 5.14 3.12
C PHE A 193 -0.67 6.26 2.29
N PRO A 194 -0.39 7.54 2.60
CA PRO A 194 -0.82 8.66 1.77
C PRO A 194 -0.26 8.53 0.34
N ALA A 195 -1.10 8.74 -0.66
CA ALA A 195 -0.75 8.56 -2.07
C ALA A 195 0.44 9.43 -2.53
N ARG A 196 0.73 10.51 -1.83
CA ARG A 196 1.85 11.43 -2.12
C ARG A 196 3.12 11.12 -1.35
N LEU A 197 3.13 10.09 -0.52
CA LEU A 197 4.36 9.57 0.09
C LEU A 197 5.17 8.85 -0.98
N ASN A 198 6.43 9.26 -1.12
CA ASN A 198 7.35 8.73 -2.14
C ASN A 198 8.03 7.46 -1.64
#